data_6436cdd65607e55c78bba8b51c37df20
#
_entry.id   6436cdd65607e55c78bba8b51c37df20
#
_cell.length_a   1.000
_cell.length_b   1.000
_cell.length_c   1.000
_cell.angle_alpha   90.00
_cell.angle_beta   90.00
_cell.angle_gamma   90.00
#
_symmetry.space_group_name_H-M   'P 1'
#
loop_
_entity.id
_entity.type
_entity.pdbx_description
1 polymer ?
#
loop_
_entity_poly.entity_id
_entity_poly.type
_entity_poly.pdbx_seq_one_letter_code
_entity_poly.pdbx_strand_id
1 'polypeptide(L)'
;NPKYLFCDEPNSGLDPKTAIIIDKLIQEITVEYDITTIINTHDMNSVMEIGDKIIFLVEGKKIWEGNNEEILNTDDKLINDFVYSSELFKKVKLSQKK
;
A
#
# COMPACT_ATOMS: atom_id res chain seq x y z
N ASN A 1 -17.47 -17.39 -10.57
CA ASN A 1 -16.91 -17.53 -9.22
C ASN A 1 -15.83 -16.48 -8.99
N PRO A 2 -15.98 -15.61 -7.95
CA PRO A 2 -14.92 -14.67 -7.64
C PRO A 2 -13.69 -15.41 -7.17
N LYS A 3 -12.54 -14.99 -7.66
CA LYS A 3 -11.27 -15.55 -7.23
C LYS A 3 -10.52 -14.53 -6.41
N TYR A 4 -9.82 -15.01 -5.40
CA TYR A 4 -9.06 -14.16 -4.50
C TYR A 4 -7.62 -14.63 -4.44
N LEU A 5 -6.71 -13.68 -4.42
CA LEU A 5 -5.30 -13.93 -4.16
C LEU A 5 -4.94 -13.22 -2.88
N PHE A 6 -4.30 -13.93 -1.96
CA PHE A 6 -3.84 -13.35 -0.71
C PHE A 6 -2.31 -13.39 -0.67
N CYS A 7 -1.69 -12.24 -0.49
CA CYS A 7 -0.25 -12.10 -0.40
C CYS A 7 0.13 -11.49 0.94
N ASP A 8 0.93 -12.21 1.71
CA ASP A 8 1.39 -11.73 3.02
C ASP A 8 2.86 -11.34 2.92
N GLU A 9 3.12 -10.04 3.02
CA GLU A 9 4.47 -9.47 2.92
C GLU A 9 5.23 -9.97 1.69
N PRO A 10 4.67 -9.82 0.48
CA PRO A 10 5.27 -10.44 -0.72
C PRO A 10 6.65 -9.88 -1.05
N ASN A 11 6.98 -8.69 -0.59
CA ASN A 11 8.25 -8.04 -0.87
C ASN A 11 9.24 -8.11 0.28
N SER A 12 8.91 -8.84 1.34
CA SER A 12 9.78 -8.94 2.51
C SER A 12 11.14 -9.54 2.14
N GLY A 13 12.20 -8.85 2.52
CA GLY A 13 13.55 -9.32 2.26
C GLY A 13 14.07 -9.10 0.85
N LEU A 14 13.29 -8.47 -0.02
CA LEU A 14 13.71 -8.17 -1.39
C LEU A 14 14.34 -6.78 -1.47
N ASP A 15 15.27 -6.61 -2.41
CA ASP A 15 15.81 -5.29 -2.71
C ASP A 15 14.73 -4.45 -3.41
N PRO A 16 14.85 -3.11 -3.36
CA PRO A 16 13.81 -2.23 -3.94
C PRO A 16 13.50 -2.49 -5.41
N LYS A 17 14.51 -2.82 -6.20
CA LYS A 17 14.31 -3.06 -7.62
C LYS A 17 13.49 -4.32 -7.88
N THR A 18 13.80 -5.40 -7.17
CA THR A 18 13.05 -6.64 -7.27
C THR A 18 11.64 -6.49 -6.71
N ALA A 19 11.50 -5.72 -5.62
CA ALA A 19 10.19 -5.46 -5.03
C ALA A 19 9.25 -4.78 -6.03
N ILE A 20 9.74 -3.84 -6.81
CA ILE A 20 8.94 -3.16 -7.84
C ILE A 20 8.46 -4.16 -8.89
N ILE A 21 9.33 -5.08 -9.30
CA ILE A 21 8.98 -6.10 -10.28
C ILE A 21 7.87 -7.01 -9.75
N ILE A 22 7.97 -7.43 -8.49
CA ILE A 22 6.95 -8.28 -7.86
C ILE A 22 5.62 -7.54 -7.75
N ASP A 23 5.64 -6.27 -7.36
CA ASP A 23 4.44 -5.46 -7.27
C ASP A 23 3.72 -5.37 -8.62
N LYS A 24 4.47 -5.12 -9.68
CA LYS A 24 3.91 -5.04 -11.03
C LYS A 24 3.33 -6.38 -11.47
N LEU A 25 4.02 -7.47 -11.16
CA LEU A 25 3.53 -8.81 -11.50
C LEU A 25 2.20 -9.10 -10.82
N ILE A 26 2.09 -8.78 -9.53
CA ILE A 26 0.84 -8.96 -8.78
C ILE A 26 -0.28 -8.14 -9.41
N GLN A 27 0.01 -6.90 -9.78
CA GLN A 27 -0.96 -6.02 -10.40
C GLN A 27 -1.43 -6.56 -11.75
N GLU A 28 -0.50 -7.03 -12.58
CA GLU A 28 -0.82 -7.60 -13.88
C GLU A 28 -1.69 -8.84 -13.77
N ILE A 29 -1.35 -9.75 -12.86
CA ILE A 29 -2.14 -10.96 -12.63
C ILE A 29 -3.54 -10.60 -12.16
N THR A 30 -3.65 -9.64 -11.26
CA THR A 30 -4.94 -9.20 -10.74
C THR A 30 -5.85 -8.71 -11.86
N VAL A 31 -5.33 -7.90 -12.76
CA VAL A 31 -6.11 -7.37 -13.88
C VAL A 31 -6.39 -8.45 -14.91
N GLU A 32 -5.39 -9.21 -15.31
CA GLU A 32 -5.50 -10.19 -16.39
C GLU A 32 -6.52 -11.28 -16.08
N TYR A 33 -6.53 -11.77 -14.84
CA TYR A 33 -7.40 -12.86 -14.43
C TYR A 33 -8.66 -12.39 -13.71
N ASP A 34 -8.86 -11.07 -13.62
CA ASP A 34 -10.04 -10.47 -12.97
C ASP A 34 -10.25 -11.04 -11.56
N ILE A 35 -9.20 -11.01 -10.76
CA ILE A 35 -9.24 -11.51 -9.39
C ILE A 35 -9.15 -10.34 -8.41
N THR A 36 -9.61 -10.59 -7.18
CA THR A 36 -9.43 -9.65 -6.09
C THR A 36 -8.17 -10.04 -5.32
N THR A 37 -7.21 -9.14 -5.25
CA THR A 37 -5.96 -9.39 -4.55
C THR A 37 -5.92 -8.62 -3.24
N ILE A 38 -5.63 -9.34 -2.16
CA ILE A 38 -5.47 -8.75 -0.83
C ILE A 38 -4.01 -8.88 -0.45
N ILE A 39 -3.37 -7.74 -0.20
CA ILE A 39 -1.95 -7.70 0.14
C ILE A 39 -1.79 -7.17 1.55
N ASN A 40 -1.20 -7.99 2.42
CA ASN A 40 -0.85 -7.57 3.77
C ASN A 40 0.61 -7.13 3.74
N THR A 41 0.88 -5.86 4.00
CA THR A 41 2.24 -5.34 3.97
C THR A 41 2.36 -4.10 4.85
N HIS A 42 3.58 -3.85 5.31
CA HIS A 42 3.91 -2.58 5.97
C HIS A 42 4.82 -1.72 5.10
N ASP A 43 5.07 -2.14 3.86
CA ASP A 43 5.91 -1.39 2.93
C ASP A 43 5.07 -0.32 2.21
N MET A 44 5.27 0.93 2.58
CA MET A 44 4.51 2.05 2.01
C MET A 44 4.77 2.22 0.51
N ASN A 45 5.92 1.82 0.01
CA ASN A 45 6.18 1.89 -1.44
C ASN A 45 5.22 0.99 -2.20
N SER A 46 5.03 -0.25 -1.72
CA SER A 46 4.07 -1.17 -2.33
C SER A 46 2.63 -0.65 -2.21
N VAL A 47 2.27 -0.13 -1.03
CA VAL A 47 0.93 0.41 -0.80
C VAL A 47 0.61 1.51 -1.80
N MET A 48 1.53 2.44 -2.01
CA MET A 48 1.31 3.56 -2.92
C MET A 48 1.34 3.16 -4.38
N GLU A 49 2.14 2.15 -4.72
CA GLU A 49 2.29 1.71 -6.12
C GLU A 49 1.07 0.93 -6.60
N ILE A 50 0.54 0.02 -5.79
CA ILE A 50 -0.48 -0.93 -6.24
C ILE A 50 -1.77 -0.89 -5.43
N GLY A 51 -1.87 -0.07 -4.40
CA GLY A 51 -3.05 -0.07 -3.54
C GLY A 51 -4.21 0.73 -4.11
N ASP A 52 -5.25 0.05 -4.57
CA ASP A 52 -6.50 0.72 -4.97
C ASP A 52 -7.29 1.10 -3.73
N LYS A 53 -7.41 0.17 -2.78
CA LYS A 53 -8.08 0.40 -1.51
C LYS A 53 -7.12 0.05 -0.39
N ILE A 54 -6.97 0.97 0.54
CA ILE A 54 -6.01 0.84 1.62
C ILE A 54 -6.78 0.79 2.94
N ILE A 55 -6.45 -0.20 3.77
CA ILE A 55 -7.05 -0.35 5.09
C ILE A 55 -5.92 -0.43 6.11
N PHE A 56 -5.98 0.43 7.13
CA PHE A 56 -5.04 0.39 8.23
C PHE A 56 -5.65 -0.33 9.41
N LEU A 57 -4.91 -1.31 9.92
CA LEU A 57 -5.33 -2.10 11.07
C LEU A 57 -4.34 -1.87 12.21
N VAL A 58 -4.87 -1.64 13.40
CA VAL A 58 -4.07 -1.55 14.62
C VAL A 58 -4.76 -2.41 15.67
N GLU A 59 -4.02 -3.38 16.20
CA GLU A 59 -4.53 -4.31 17.21
C GLU A 59 -5.83 -4.98 16.78
N GLY A 60 -5.90 -5.37 15.51
CA GLY A 60 -7.05 -6.06 14.96
C GLY A 60 -8.24 -5.18 14.61
N LYS A 61 -8.10 -3.87 14.76
CA LYS A 61 -9.18 -2.93 14.47
C LYS A 61 -8.86 -2.06 13.27
N LYS A 62 -9.86 -1.84 12.43
CA LYS A 62 -9.73 -0.91 11.31
C LYS A 62 -9.78 0.52 11.86
N ILE A 63 -8.71 1.27 11.64
CA ILE A 63 -8.62 2.66 12.10
C ILE A 63 -8.71 3.66 10.96
N TRP A 64 -8.53 3.21 9.72
CA TRP A 64 -8.58 4.09 8.55
C TRP A 64 -8.82 3.28 7.30
N GLU A 65 -9.51 3.86 6.33
CA GLU A 65 -9.78 3.26 5.03
C GLU A 65 -9.84 4.36 3.97
N GLY A 66 -9.26 4.09 2.81
CA GLY A 66 -9.27 5.03 1.71
C GLY A 66 -8.42 4.53 0.55
N ASN A 67 -8.09 5.43 -0.37
CA ASN A 67 -7.21 5.10 -1.49
C ASN A 67 -5.85 5.79 -1.34
N ASN A 68 -4.97 5.59 -2.33
CA ASN A 68 -3.62 6.14 -2.26
C ASN A 68 -3.56 7.67 -2.35
N GLU A 69 -4.54 8.30 -2.97
CA GLU A 69 -4.61 9.76 -2.97
C GLU A 69 -5.09 10.27 -1.62
N GLU A 70 -6.08 9.62 -1.04
CA GLU A 70 -6.63 10.02 0.26
C GLU A 70 -5.61 9.89 1.38
N ILE A 71 -4.75 8.88 1.33
CA ILE A 71 -3.75 8.68 2.37
C ILE A 71 -2.73 9.82 2.40
N LEU A 72 -2.41 10.41 1.26
CA LEU A 72 -1.49 11.54 1.19
C LEU A 72 -2.11 12.84 1.69
N ASN A 73 -3.42 12.91 1.72
CA ASN A 73 -4.14 14.12 2.10
C ASN A 73 -4.86 14.02 3.44
N THR A 74 -4.75 12.89 4.13
CA THR A 74 -5.44 12.72 5.41
C THR A 74 -4.80 13.55 6.52
N ASP A 75 -5.62 14.02 7.44
CA ASP A 75 -5.17 14.70 8.65
C ASP A 75 -5.06 13.76 9.84
N ASP A 76 -5.35 12.48 9.66
CA ASP A 76 -5.25 11.49 10.72
C ASP A 76 -3.80 11.37 11.17
N LYS A 77 -3.56 11.68 12.44
CA LYS A 77 -2.20 11.69 12.99
C LYS A 77 -1.53 10.34 12.94
N LEU A 78 -2.27 9.29 13.27
CA LEU A 78 -1.71 7.94 13.30
C LEU A 78 -1.28 7.49 11.90
N ILE A 79 -2.10 7.80 10.91
CA ILE A 79 -1.78 7.48 9.52
C ILE A 79 -0.56 8.30 9.07
N ASN A 80 -0.52 9.58 9.41
CA ASN A 80 0.61 10.44 9.06
C ASN A 80 1.91 9.94 9.68
N ASP A 81 1.86 9.48 10.92
CA ASP A 81 3.04 8.96 11.59
C ASP A 81 3.55 7.72 10.85
N PHE A 82 2.65 6.85 10.41
CA PHE A 82 3.02 5.66 9.66
C PHE A 82 3.62 6.03 8.30
N VAL A 83 2.98 6.94 7.57
CA VAL A 83 3.46 7.38 6.26
C VAL A 83 4.84 8.05 6.39
N TYR A 84 5.01 8.89 7.42
CA TYR A 84 6.26 9.59 7.63
C TYR A 84 7.39 8.70 8.15
N SER A 85 7.12 7.45 8.47
CA SER A 85 8.18 6.51 8.80
C SER A 85 9.05 6.21 7.57
N SER A 86 8.54 6.46 6.37
CA SER A 86 9.30 6.38 5.13
C SER A 86 9.74 7.80 4.72
N GLU A 87 11.03 8.01 4.58
CA GLU A 87 11.54 9.33 4.20
C GLU A 87 11.05 9.78 2.83
N LEU A 88 10.92 8.84 1.89
CA LEU A 88 10.43 9.15 0.56
C LEU A 88 9.03 9.74 0.60
N PHE A 89 8.12 9.09 1.34
CA PHE A 89 6.75 9.55 1.43
C PHE A 89 6.62 10.82 2.25
N LYS A 90 7.50 11.02 3.22
CA LYS A 90 7.57 12.28 3.94
C LYS A 90 7.84 13.44 2.98
N LYS A 91 8.78 13.28 2.08
CA LYS A 91 9.09 14.29 1.07
C LYS A 91 7.92 14.54 0.11
N VAL A 92 7.29 13.47 -0.35
CA VAL A 92 6.14 13.57 -1.25
C VAL A 92 5.01 14.32 -0.57
N LYS A 93 4.68 13.98 0.67
CA LYS A 93 3.60 14.63 1.39
C LYS A 93 3.87 16.11 1.64
N LEU A 94 5.08 16.46 2.00
CA LEU A 94 5.46 17.85 2.18
C LEU A 94 5.33 18.64 0.88
N SER A 95 5.71 18.02 -0.23
CA SER A 95 5.57 18.64 -1.55
C SER A 95 4.12 18.93 -1.90
N GLN A 96 3.21 18.02 -1.55
CA GLN A 96 1.79 18.17 -1.86
C GLN A 96 1.08 19.19 -0.96
N LYS A 97 1.64 19.52 0.17
CA LYS A 97 1.02 20.46 1.12
C LYS A 97 1.32 21.93 0.82
N LYS A 98 2.01 22.20 -0.23
CA LYS A 98 2.30 23.58 -0.61
C LYS A 98 1.06 24.34 -1.04
#